data_848a55a1f6731957b24fe9ca809b79a6
#
_entry.id   848a55a1f6731957b24fe9ca809b79a6
#
_cell.length_a   1.000
_cell.length_b   1.000
_cell.length_c   1.000
_cell.angle_alpha   90.00
_cell.angle_beta   90.00
_cell.angle_gamma   90.00
#
_symmetry.space_group_name_H-M   'P 1'
#
loop_
_entity.id
_entity.type
_entity.pdbx_description
1 polymer ?
#
loop_
_entity_poly.entity_id
_entity_poly.type
_entity_poly.pdbx_seq_one_letter_code
_entity_poly.pdbx_strand_id
1 'polypeptide(L)'
;MAFERRQATRITSARHIAMLASVMKKQGTPVVLVPLTTSIHAGHRALVRAAQRIPGALVIVAIHPDVDCTPLIDARVDAIFTYTDAELWPSGPRTLVNSPLSQAAGGAGASVPVTRIMALLGIIGPTDLVLGEKNIRQLVQVQQAITDLHYPVVVHEVPTVRTSEGLPVSNRYADIPPADHDKAVAVSASLIAGTYAAQDGAAAILVAAHEVLAAAGVEPDELALYSLMLGPAPESAPEAGDARLVVTATVGGVCITDSVRVVLGAKPC
;
A
#
# COMPACT_ATOMS: atom_id res chain seq x y z
N MET A 1 13.69 -8.84 30.42
CA MET A 1 14.74 -8.94 29.38
C MET A 1 15.00 -7.55 28.82
N ALA A 2 16.27 -7.18 28.65
CA ALA A 2 16.60 -5.96 27.90
C ALA A 2 16.20 -6.17 26.42
N PHE A 3 15.66 -5.13 25.78
CA PHE A 3 15.35 -5.16 24.36
C PHE A 3 16.65 -5.12 23.54
N GLU A 4 16.81 -6.07 22.63
CA GLU A 4 17.93 -6.12 21.70
C GLU A 4 17.45 -5.87 20.27
N ARG A 5 18.21 -5.06 19.53
CA ARG A 5 17.93 -4.73 18.13
C ARG A 5 18.12 -5.95 17.22
N ARG A 6 17.37 -6.03 16.16
CA ARG A 6 17.45 -7.05 15.09
C ARG A 6 17.21 -8.49 15.55
N GLN A 7 16.47 -8.67 16.65
CA GLN A 7 16.12 -10.00 17.21
C GLN A 7 14.66 -10.39 16.91
N ALA A 8 13.94 -9.59 16.11
CA ALA A 8 12.52 -9.82 15.81
C ALA A 8 11.70 -10.11 17.08
N THR A 9 11.93 -9.32 18.15
CA THR A 9 11.31 -9.54 19.45
C THR A 9 9.79 -9.49 19.32
N ARG A 10 9.10 -10.58 19.66
CA ARG A 10 7.63 -10.62 19.62
C ARG A 10 7.05 -9.89 20.82
N ILE A 11 6.13 -8.97 20.56
CA ILE A 11 5.42 -8.18 21.56
C ILE A 11 3.93 -8.27 21.24
N THR A 12 3.14 -8.73 22.20
CA THR A 12 1.68 -8.86 22.06
C THR A 12 0.92 -7.74 22.77
N SER A 13 1.58 -7.05 23.71
CA SER A 13 0.96 -6.01 24.53
C SER A 13 1.06 -4.64 23.86
N ALA A 14 -0.06 -3.98 23.61
CA ALA A 14 -0.12 -2.61 23.13
C ALA A 14 0.65 -1.64 24.06
N ARG A 15 0.55 -1.84 25.38
CA ARG A 15 1.30 -1.04 26.36
C ARG A 15 2.81 -1.23 26.23
N HIS A 16 3.27 -2.45 26.03
CA HIS A 16 4.71 -2.71 25.92
C HIS A 16 5.30 -2.17 24.64
N ILE A 17 4.60 -2.32 23.49
CA ILE A 17 5.09 -1.75 22.23
C ILE A 17 5.09 -0.21 22.26
N ALA A 18 4.07 0.41 22.85
CA ALA A 18 4.00 1.86 23.05
C ALA A 18 5.16 2.37 23.93
N MET A 19 5.46 1.65 25.01
CA MET A 19 6.57 2.00 25.91
C MET A 19 7.92 1.88 25.19
N LEU A 20 8.16 0.79 24.46
CA LEU A 20 9.37 0.61 23.65
C LEU A 20 9.54 1.77 22.66
N ALA A 21 8.53 2.05 21.87
CA ALA A 21 8.55 3.14 20.89
C ALA A 21 8.84 4.51 21.55
N SER A 22 8.18 4.78 22.68
CA SER A 22 8.36 6.02 23.44
C SER A 22 9.81 6.18 23.94
N VAL A 23 10.38 5.12 24.51
CA VAL A 23 11.76 5.14 25.01
C VAL A 23 12.74 5.40 23.87
N MET A 24 12.58 4.71 22.75
CA MET A 24 13.46 4.87 21.58
C MET A 24 13.37 6.28 21.00
N LYS A 25 12.17 6.85 20.87
CA LYS A 25 12.00 8.23 20.43
C LYS A 25 12.67 9.26 21.34
N LYS A 26 12.57 9.07 22.65
CA LYS A 26 13.27 9.94 23.64
C LYS A 26 14.78 9.90 23.50
N GLN A 27 15.32 8.83 22.95
CA GLN A 27 16.74 8.66 22.63
C GLN A 27 17.11 9.20 21.24
N GLY A 28 16.17 9.84 20.53
CA GLY A 28 16.39 10.36 19.19
C GLY A 28 16.37 9.29 18.09
N THR A 29 15.91 8.06 18.39
CA THR A 29 15.80 6.96 17.43
C THR A 29 14.51 7.08 16.65
N PRO A 30 14.53 7.14 15.30
CA PRO A 30 13.32 7.03 14.47
C PRO A 30 12.62 5.70 14.74
N VAL A 31 11.30 5.72 14.84
CA VAL A 31 10.47 4.51 15.01
C VAL A 31 9.64 4.32 13.75
N VAL A 32 9.92 3.27 13.02
CA VAL A 32 9.26 2.97 11.73
C VAL A 32 8.24 1.86 11.92
N LEU A 33 6.99 2.13 11.55
CA LEU A 33 5.92 1.15 11.52
C LEU A 33 5.74 0.59 10.11
N VAL A 34 5.66 -0.74 10.00
CA VAL A 34 5.28 -1.49 8.79
C VAL A 34 4.04 -2.33 9.12
N PRO A 35 2.81 -1.88 8.82
CA PRO A 35 1.62 -2.65 9.06
C PRO A 35 1.41 -3.70 7.95
N LEU A 36 1.28 -4.97 8.33
CA LEU A 36 0.99 -6.09 7.43
C LEU A 36 -0.30 -6.81 7.87
N THR A 37 -1.04 -7.37 6.93
CA THR A 37 -2.35 -7.99 7.23
C THR A 37 -2.48 -9.44 6.79
N THR A 38 -1.61 -9.90 5.89
CA THR A 38 -1.71 -11.23 5.27
C THR A 38 -0.37 -11.94 5.29
N SER A 39 -0.33 -13.17 4.76
CA SER A 39 0.91 -13.93 4.59
C SER A 39 1.98 -13.12 3.87
N ILE A 40 3.24 -13.30 4.29
CA ILE A 40 4.36 -12.45 3.87
C ILE A 40 4.89 -12.91 2.51
N HIS A 41 4.82 -12.04 1.53
CA HIS A 41 5.35 -12.23 0.17
C HIS A 41 6.45 -11.21 -0.18
N ALA A 42 6.99 -11.26 -1.40
CA ALA A 42 8.08 -10.40 -1.84
C ALA A 42 7.78 -8.89 -1.70
N GLY A 43 6.53 -8.47 -1.93
CA GLY A 43 6.07 -7.10 -1.70
C GLY A 43 6.24 -6.66 -0.25
N HIS A 44 5.78 -7.47 0.71
CA HIS A 44 5.93 -7.18 2.14
C HIS A 44 7.41 -7.12 2.57
N ARG A 45 8.25 -8.00 2.02
CA ARG A 45 9.71 -7.94 2.25
C ARG A 45 10.34 -6.66 1.70
N ALA A 46 9.79 -6.10 0.60
CA ALA A 46 10.26 -4.80 0.09
C ALA A 46 9.92 -3.66 1.05
N LEU A 47 8.73 -3.67 1.70
CA LEU A 47 8.38 -2.70 2.74
C LEU A 47 9.35 -2.76 3.91
N VAL A 48 9.65 -3.96 4.41
CA VAL A 48 10.61 -4.16 5.51
C VAL A 48 12.00 -3.64 5.12
N ARG A 49 12.48 -3.97 3.91
CA ARG A 49 13.77 -3.44 3.42
C ARG A 49 13.79 -1.91 3.32
N ALA A 50 12.70 -1.30 2.88
CA ALA A 50 12.58 0.16 2.83
C ALA A 50 12.66 0.77 4.23
N ALA A 51 11.93 0.21 5.20
CA ALA A 51 12.00 0.61 6.60
C ALA A 51 13.42 0.50 7.18
N GLN A 52 14.12 -0.58 6.88
CA GLN A 52 15.50 -0.82 7.36
C GLN A 52 16.55 0.12 6.73
N ARG A 53 16.23 0.80 5.63
CA ARG A 53 17.10 1.82 5.01
C ARG A 53 17.04 3.17 5.71
N ILE A 54 16.05 3.40 6.57
CA ILE A 54 15.98 4.63 7.37
C ILE A 54 17.09 4.58 8.43
N PRO A 55 18.03 5.52 8.43
CA PRO A 55 19.23 5.44 9.26
C PRO A 55 18.88 5.38 10.76
N GLY A 56 19.43 4.40 11.44
CA GLY A 56 19.27 4.24 12.90
C GLY A 56 17.87 3.82 13.35
N ALA A 57 16.90 3.63 12.45
CA ALA A 57 15.51 3.39 12.80
C ALA A 57 15.28 2.09 13.57
N LEU A 58 14.34 2.12 14.51
CA LEU A 58 13.71 0.94 15.11
C LEU A 58 12.58 0.49 14.19
N VAL A 59 12.69 -0.69 13.58
CA VAL A 59 11.67 -1.24 12.69
C VAL A 59 10.70 -2.12 13.46
N ILE A 60 9.44 -1.70 13.53
CA ILE A 60 8.32 -2.44 14.13
C ILE A 60 7.41 -2.92 13.00
N VAL A 61 7.25 -4.24 12.87
CA VAL A 61 6.25 -4.82 11.98
C VAL A 61 5.01 -5.18 12.81
N ALA A 62 3.86 -4.64 12.44
CA ALA A 62 2.58 -4.97 13.07
C ALA A 62 1.82 -5.96 12.17
N ILE A 63 1.41 -7.12 12.72
CA ILE A 63 0.83 -8.21 11.94
C ILE A 63 -0.10 -9.09 12.80
N HIS A 64 -1.05 -9.78 12.15
CA HIS A 64 -1.93 -10.74 12.83
C HIS A 64 -1.12 -11.92 13.39
N PRO A 65 -1.45 -12.45 14.59
CA PRO A 65 -0.68 -13.51 15.25
C PRO A 65 -0.61 -14.83 14.47
N ASP A 66 -1.60 -15.12 13.62
CA ASP A 66 -1.69 -16.37 12.84
C ASP A 66 -0.78 -16.39 11.60
N VAL A 67 -0.15 -15.25 11.29
CA VAL A 67 0.76 -15.16 10.14
C VAL A 67 2.14 -15.72 10.49
N ASP A 68 2.69 -16.56 9.60
CA ASP A 68 4.08 -17.02 9.75
C ASP A 68 5.05 -15.83 9.71
N CYS A 69 5.73 -15.62 10.83
CA CYS A 69 6.69 -14.55 11.01
C CYS A 69 8.14 -14.95 10.65
N THR A 70 8.38 -16.18 10.21
CA THR A 70 9.73 -16.65 9.83
C THR A 70 10.43 -15.68 8.88
N PRO A 71 9.78 -15.14 7.81
CA PRO A 71 10.42 -14.18 6.92
C PRO A 71 10.81 -12.86 7.58
N LEU A 72 10.16 -12.45 8.69
CA LEU A 72 10.52 -11.26 9.47
C LEU A 72 11.70 -11.53 10.40
N ILE A 73 11.78 -12.74 10.95
CA ILE A 73 12.92 -13.19 11.76
C ILE A 73 14.17 -13.24 10.88
N ASP A 74 14.08 -13.83 9.70
CA ASP A 74 15.16 -13.89 8.71
C ASP A 74 15.61 -12.50 8.25
N ALA A 75 14.64 -11.57 8.08
CA ALA A 75 14.92 -10.18 7.79
C ALA A 75 15.49 -9.39 8.96
N ARG A 76 15.57 -9.98 10.17
CA ARG A 76 16.09 -9.36 11.38
C ARG A 76 15.46 -8.00 11.67
N VAL A 77 14.12 -7.93 11.63
CA VAL A 77 13.40 -6.76 12.13
C VAL A 77 13.66 -6.59 13.64
N ASP A 78 13.47 -5.40 14.17
CA ASP A 78 13.72 -5.17 15.60
C ASP A 78 12.61 -5.74 16.46
N ALA A 79 11.35 -5.46 16.13
CA ALA A 79 10.19 -5.96 16.86
C ALA A 79 9.04 -6.39 15.92
N ILE A 80 8.30 -7.39 16.36
CA ILE A 80 7.05 -7.85 15.72
C ILE A 80 5.93 -7.63 16.73
N PHE A 81 5.04 -6.68 16.45
CA PHE A 81 3.85 -6.46 17.24
C PHE A 81 2.72 -7.31 16.67
N THR A 82 2.32 -8.34 17.39
CA THR A 82 1.17 -9.16 17.00
C THR A 82 -0.08 -8.72 17.75
N TYR A 83 -1.19 -8.60 17.02
CA TYR A 83 -2.48 -8.14 17.54
C TYR A 83 -3.64 -8.76 16.77
N THR A 84 -4.78 -8.87 17.43
CA THR A 84 -6.07 -9.21 16.83
C THR A 84 -6.99 -7.99 16.81
N ASP A 85 -8.02 -8.02 15.98
CA ASP A 85 -9.05 -6.97 15.98
C ASP A 85 -9.77 -6.89 17.33
N ALA A 86 -9.98 -8.02 18.00
CA ALA A 86 -10.59 -8.06 19.34
C ALA A 86 -9.72 -7.38 20.42
N GLU A 87 -8.40 -7.44 20.27
CA GLU A 87 -7.48 -6.73 21.18
C GLU A 87 -7.44 -5.24 20.88
N LEU A 88 -7.49 -4.84 19.62
CA LEU A 88 -7.59 -3.43 19.24
C LEU A 88 -8.95 -2.84 19.64
N TRP A 89 -10.01 -3.58 19.44
CA TRP A 89 -11.40 -3.14 19.64
C TRP A 89 -12.25 -4.23 20.31
N PRO A 90 -12.21 -4.36 21.62
CA PRO A 90 -12.97 -5.42 22.32
C PRO A 90 -14.48 -5.40 22.09
N SER A 91 -15.02 -4.25 21.67
CA SER A 91 -16.45 -4.08 21.34
C SER A 91 -16.68 -3.77 19.86
N GLY A 92 -15.69 -4.08 18.99
CA GLY A 92 -15.65 -3.64 17.61
C GLY A 92 -15.29 -2.15 17.47
N PRO A 93 -14.86 -1.71 16.28
CA PRO A 93 -14.51 -0.31 16.04
C PRO A 93 -15.78 0.56 16.07
N ARG A 94 -15.90 1.48 17.03
CA ARG A 94 -17.04 2.42 17.16
C ARG A 94 -16.84 3.71 16.37
N THR A 95 -15.60 4.00 15.99
CA THR A 95 -15.21 5.14 15.17
C THR A 95 -14.51 4.59 13.95
N LEU A 96 -14.92 5.03 12.77
CA LEU A 96 -14.29 4.68 11.51
C LEU A 96 -13.69 5.93 10.89
N VAL A 97 -12.45 5.82 10.41
CA VAL A 97 -11.84 6.82 9.53
C VAL A 97 -12.38 6.58 8.13
N ASN A 98 -13.20 7.49 7.66
CA ASN A 98 -13.87 7.41 6.38
C ASN A 98 -13.52 8.65 5.53
N SER A 99 -13.12 8.42 4.30
CA SER A 99 -12.85 9.48 3.32
C SER A 99 -13.78 9.31 2.11
N PRO A 100 -13.94 10.32 1.26
CA PRO A 100 -14.68 10.18 0.00
C PRO A 100 -14.22 8.99 -0.85
N LEU A 101 -12.93 8.65 -0.81
CA LEU A 101 -12.37 7.50 -1.51
C LEU A 101 -12.86 6.15 -0.95
N SER A 102 -13.25 6.08 0.33
CA SER A 102 -13.82 4.86 0.92
C SER A 102 -15.17 4.51 0.30
N GLN A 103 -15.97 5.51 -0.04
CA GLN A 103 -17.28 5.31 -0.66
C GLN A 103 -17.13 4.71 -2.06
N ALA A 104 -16.18 5.21 -2.85
CA ALA A 104 -15.87 4.70 -4.17
C ALA A 104 -15.30 3.26 -4.13
N ALA A 105 -14.69 2.85 -3.01
CA ALA A 105 -14.01 1.56 -2.85
C ALA A 105 -14.85 0.48 -2.14
N GLY A 106 -16.15 0.68 -1.93
CA GLY A 106 -17.02 -0.31 -1.28
C GLY A 106 -17.52 0.07 0.12
N GLY A 107 -17.49 1.34 0.47
CA GLY A 107 -18.12 1.86 1.68
C GLY A 107 -17.42 1.48 3.00
N ALA A 108 -18.20 1.07 4.00
CA ALA A 108 -17.68 0.79 5.35
C ALA A 108 -16.60 -0.29 5.40
N GLY A 109 -16.63 -1.27 4.48
CA GLY A 109 -15.59 -2.30 4.38
C GLY A 109 -14.20 -1.75 4.05
N ALA A 110 -14.12 -0.69 3.25
CA ALA A 110 -12.86 -0.04 2.89
C ALA A 110 -12.31 0.85 4.02
N SER A 111 -13.13 1.27 4.97
CA SER A 111 -12.73 2.14 6.09
C SER A 111 -12.03 1.39 7.22
N VAL A 112 -12.34 0.09 7.42
CA VAL A 112 -11.74 -0.72 8.51
C VAL A 112 -10.22 -0.84 8.38
N PRO A 113 -9.63 -1.14 7.21
CA PRO A 113 -8.18 -1.19 7.05
C PRO A 113 -7.48 0.14 7.37
N VAL A 114 -8.06 1.27 6.96
CA VAL A 114 -7.54 2.61 7.27
C VAL A 114 -7.62 2.88 8.77
N THR A 115 -8.78 2.62 9.38
CA THR A 115 -9.00 2.77 10.83
C THR A 115 -8.01 1.93 11.63
N ARG A 116 -7.68 0.71 11.17
CA ARG A 116 -6.68 -0.15 11.81
C ARG A 116 -5.29 0.49 11.79
N ILE A 117 -4.88 1.05 10.66
CA ILE A 117 -3.59 1.75 10.59
C ILE A 117 -3.58 2.94 11.53
N MET A 118 -4.65 3.75 11.56
CA MET A 118 -4.74 4.91 12.47
C MET A 118 -4.70 4.48 13.95
N ALA A 119 -5.35 3.36 14.30
CA ALA A 119 -5.26 2.80 15.66
C ALA A 119 -3.82 2.36 16.00
N LEU A 120 -3.12 1.72 15.09
CA LEU A 120 -1.71 1.36 15.26
C LEU A 120 -0.80 2.58 15.42
N LEU A 121 -1.06 3.65 14.64
CA LEU A 121 -0.36 4.94 14.81
C LEU A 121 -0.61 5.52 16.20
N GLY A 122 -1.85 5.47 16.70
CA GLY A 122 -2.20 5.93 18.04
C GLY A 122 -1.54 5.12 19.16
N ILE A 123 -1.42 3.81 19.00
CA ILE A 123 -0.79 2.91 19.98
C ILE A 123 0.73 3.09 20.02
N ILE A 124 1.38 3.00 18.86
CA ILE A 124 2.84 2.94 18.75
C ILE A 124 3.44 4.35 18.75
N GLY A 125 2.74 5.33 18.17
CA GLY A 125 3.23 6.68 17.96
C GLY A 125 4.54 6.70 17.16
N PRO A 126 4.62 6.07 15.98
CA PRO A 126 5.85 6.03 15.20
C PRO A 126 6.22 7.42 14.67
N THR A 127 7.47 7.59 14.24
CA THR A 127 7.92 8.78 13.48
C THR A 127 7.67 8.59 11.99
N ASP A 128 7.68 7.33 11.54
CA ASP A 128 7.64 6.96 10.13
C ASP A 128 6.71 5.78 9.91
N LEU A 129 5.99 5.80 8.80
CA LEU A 129 5.08 4.74 8.35
C LEU A 129 5.47 4.32 6.94
N VAL A 130 5.66 3.01 6.72
CA VAL A 130 5.98 2.48 5.40
C VAL A 130 4.78 1.74 4.83
N LEU A 131 4.29 2.17 3.68
CA LEU A 131 3.16 1.59 2.96
C LEU A 131 3.52 1.29 1.50
N GLY A 132 2.85 0.30 0.92
CA GLY A 132 3.03 -0.08 -0.49
C GLY A 132 2.03 0.60 -1.42
N GLU A 133 2.47 1.04 -2.58
CA GLU A 133 1.63 1.65 -3.62
C GLU A 133 0.63 0.66 -4.25
N LYS A 134 0.81 -0.64 -4.06
CA LYS A 134 -0.11 -1.63 -4.60
C LYS A 134 -1.55 -1.39 -4.17
N ASN A 135 -1.76 -0.96 -2.94
CA ASN A 135 -3.09 -0.55 -2.46
C ASN A 135 -3.15 0.98 -2.39
N ILE A 136 -3.12 1.60 -3.56
CA ILE A 136 -3.02 3.06 -3.69
C ILE A 136 -4.17 3.80 -2.99
N ARG A 137 -5.39 3.28 -3.04
CA ARG A 137 -6.53 3.90 -2.38
C ARG A 137 -6.33 3.95 -0.86
N GLN A 138 -5.88 2.85 -0.26
CA GLN A 138 -5.58 2.81 1.17
C GLN A 138 -4.42 3.73 1.53
N LEU A 139 -3.37 3.77 0.73
CA LEU A 139 -2.21 4.66 0.92
C LEU A 139 -2.67 6.11 0.98
N VAL A 140 -3.42 6.57 -0.03
CA VAL A 140 -3.91 7.95 -0.10
C VAL A 140 -4.87 8.28 1.06
N GLN A 141 -5.78 7.37 1.39
CA GLN A 141 -6.68 7.55 2.53
C GLN A 141 -5.93 7.71 3.86
N VAL A 142 -4.86 6.93 4.06
CA VAL A 142 -4.02 7.04 5.26
C VAL A 142 -3.26 8.37 5.25
N GLN A 143 -2.73 8.81 4.12
CA GLN A 143 -2.05 10.11 4.00
C GLN A 143 -3.00 11.27 4.30
N GLN A 144 -4.23 11.23 3.76
CA GLN A 144 -5.26 12.21 4.08
C GLN A 144 -5.59 12.21 5.57
N ALA A 145 -5.82 11.04 6.16
CA ALA A 145 -6.13 10.93 7.59
C ALA A 145 -4.98 11.43 8.49
N ILE A 146 -3.73 11.14 8.14
CA ILE A 146 -2.54 11.65 8.84
C ILE A 146 -2.51 13.17 8.79
N THR A 147 -2.77 13.76 7.63
CA THR A 147 -2.78 15.22 7.43
C THR A 147 -3.92 15.87 8.20
N ASP A 148 -5.16 15.39 8.02
CA ASP A 148 -6.36 15.98 8.58
C ASP A 148 -6.44 15.84 10.11
N LEU A 149 -5.91 14.73 10.64
CA LEU A 149 -5.87 14.46 12.08
C LEU A 149 -4.55 14.90 12.75
N HIS A 150 -3.67 15.57 11.99
CA HIS A 150 -2.40 16.13 12.46
C HIS A 150 -1.48 15.11 13.14
N TYR A 151 -1.41 13.87 12.63
CA TYR A 151 -0.43 12.90 13.12
C TYR A 151 0.99 13.30 12.68
N PRO A 152 1.96 13.37 13.61
CA PRO A 152 3.35 13.75 13.29
C PRO A 152 4.12 12.53 12.75
N VAL A 153 3.68 12.01 11.60
CA VAL A 153 4.22 10.79 10.97
C VAL A 153 4.57 11.06 9.51
N VAL A 154 5.77 10.67 9.11
CA VAL A 154 6.20 10.72 7.70
C VAL A 154 5.80 9.40 7.02
N VAL A 155 5.11 9.49 5.88
CA VAL A 155 4.73 8.30 5.10
C VAL A 155 5.76 8.05 4.00
N HIS A 156 6.31 6.85 3.97
CA HIS A 156 7.22 6.36 2.94
C HIS A 156 6.47 5.39 2.02
N GLU A 157 6.38 5.76 0.76
CA GLU A 157 5.75 4.95 -0.28
C GLU A 157 6.75 3.97 -0.86
N VAL A 158 6.35 2.72 -1.02
CA VAL A 158 7.18 1.70 -1.65
C VAL A 158 6.52 1.25 -2.95
N PRO A 159 7.23 1.35 -4.07
CA PRO A 159 6.71 0.93 -5.37
C PRO A 159 6.23 -0.52 -5.37
N THR A 160 5.23 -0.78 -6.20
CA THR A 160 4.66 -2.12 -6.38
C THR A 160 5.73 -3.09 -6.89
N VAL A 161 5.97 -4.17 -6.13
CA VAL A 161 6.84 -5.27 -6.58
C VAL A 161 6.08 -6.12 -7.58
N ARG A 162 6.73 -6.41 -8.72
CA ARG A 162 6.14 -7.15 -9.83
C ARG A 162 6.84 -8.47 -10.07
N THR A 163 6.13 -9.41 -10.68
CA THR A 163 6.68 -10.65 -11.25
C THR A 163 7.49 -10.33 -12.50
N SER A 164 8.18 -11.34 -13.07
CA SER A 164 8.88 -11.21 -14.35
C SER A 164 7.95 -10.86 -15.52
N GLU A 165 6.64 -11.16 -15.39
CA GLU A 165 5.60 -10.87 -16.39
C GLU A 165 4.91 -9.52 -16.17
N GLY A 166 5.32 -8.77 -15.14
CA GLY A 166 4.80 -7.45 -14.85
C GLY A 166 3.62 -7.41 -13.87
N LEU A 167 3.07 -8.56 -13.46
CA LEU A 167 1.98 -8.60 -12.49
C LEU A 167 2.44 -8.13 -11.10
N PRO A 168 1.62 -7.36 -10.36
CA PRO A 168 1.90 -7.07 -8.97
C PRO A 168 1.96 -8.35 -8.13
N VAL A 169 2.93 -8.48 -7.24
CA VAL A 169 2.97 -9.61 -6.31
C VAL A 169 1.85 -9.49 -5.29
N SER A 170 0.94 -10.47 -5.29
CA SER A 170 -0.23 -10.50 -4.42
C SER A 170 -0.70 -11.93 -4.17
N ASN A 171 -1.08 -12.23 -2.94
CA ASN A 171 -1.66 -13.53 -2.60
C ASN A 171 -3.00 -13.80 -3.33
N ARG A 172 -3.78 -12.74 -3.62
CA ARG A 172 -5.06 -12.88 -4.35
C ARG A 172 -4.89 -13.37 -5.77
N TYR A 173 -3.76 -13.13 -6.40
CA TYR A 173 -3.54 -13.52 -7.79
C TYR A 173 -3.18 -14.99 -7.96
N ALA A 174 -2.89 -15.69 -6.87
CA ALA A 174 -2.78 -17.15 -6.88
C ALA A 174 -4.11 -17.84 -7.21
N ASP A 175 -5.24 -17.16 -7.01
CA ASP A 175 -6.59 -17.67 -7.26
C ASP A 175 -7.04 -17.45 -8.72
N ILE A 176 -6.24 -16.79 -9.56
CA ILE A 176 -6.56 -16.58 -10.98
C ILE A 176 -6.38 -17.91 -11.72
N PRO A 177 -7.43 -18.37 -12.45
CA PRO A 177 -7.33 -19.58 -13.23
C PRO A 177 -6.20 -19.47 -14.29
N PRO A 178 -5.43 -20.55 -14.55
CA PRO A 178 -4.36 -20.51 -15.55
C PRO A 178 -4.83 -20.05 -16.95
N ALA A 179 -6.06 -20.37 -17.35
CA ALA A 179 -6.64 -19.93 -18.62
C ALA A 179 -6.84 -18.40 -18.73
N ASP A 180 -6.90 -17.69 -17.60
CA ASP A 180 -7.09 -16.25 -17.55
C ASP A 180 -5.80 -15.49 -17.20
N HIS A 181 -4.68 -16.19 -17.09
CA HIS A 181 -3.39 -15.60 -16.72
C HIS A 181 -2.96 -14.48 -17.68
N ASP A 182 -3.05 -14.69 -18.99
CA ASP A 182 -2.70 -13.70 -20.00
C ASP A 182 -3.56 -12.44 -19.89
N LYS A 183 -4.85 -12.58 -19.57
CA LYS A 183 -5.73 -11.45 -19.30
C LYS A 183 -5.28 -10.67 -18.07
N ALA A 184 -4.86 -11.36 -17.01
CA ALA A 184 -4.34 -10.70 -15.81
C ALA A 184 -3.05 -9.93 -16.12
N VAL A 185 -2.14 -10.49 -16.94
CA VAL A 185 -0.93 -9.80 -17.41
C VAL A 185 -1.29 -8.55 -18.22
N ALA A 186 -2.31 -8.64 -19.09
CA ALA A 186 -2.78 -7.51 -19.90
C ALA A 186 -3.26 -6.32 -19.04
N VAL A 187 -3.86 -6.57 -17.87
CA VAL A 187 -4.24 -5.49 -16.92
C VAL A 187 -3.02 -4.66 -16.51
N SER A 188 -1.91 -5.29 -16.19
CA SER A 188 -0.68 -4.55 -15.85
C SER A 188 0.02 -3.97 -17.07
N ALA A 189 -0.02 -4.66 -18.22
CA ALA A 189 0.55 -4.17 -19.48
C ALA A 189 -0.16 -2.90 -19.98
N SER A 190 -1.46 -2.76 -19.74
CA SER A 190 -2.23 -1.55 -20.11
C SER A 190 -1.67 -0.29 -19.44
N LEU A 191 -1.23 -0.40 -18.18
CA LEU A 191 -0.59 0.72 -17.47
C LEU A 191 0.74 1.13 -18.12
N ILE A 192 1.51 0.15 -18.61
CA ILE A 192 2.78 0.41 -19.30
C ILE A 192 2.49 1.13 -20.62
N ALA A 193 1.52 0.65 -21.41
CA ALA A 193 1.11 1.30 -22.64
C ALA A 193 0.66 2.75 -22.42
N GLY A 194 -0.18 2.98 -21.39
CA GLY A 194 -0.58 4.33 -20.99
C GLY A 194 0.62 5.22 -20.61
N THR A 195 1.60 4.67 -19.90
CA THR A 195 2.83 5.43 -19.54
C THR A 195 3.61 5.87 -20.77
N TYR A 196 3.73 5.04 -21.79
CA TYR A 196 4.39 5.41 -23.05
C TYR A 196 3.66 6.49 -23.83
N ALA A 197 2.34 6.56 -23.71
CA ALA A 197 1.51 7.60 -24.35
C ALA A 197 1.47 8.92 -23.56
N ALA A 198 2.16 9.04 -22.41
CA ALA A 198 2.08 10.19 -21.51
C ALA A 198 2.50 11.53 -22.16
N GLN A 199 3.39 11.50 -23.15
CA GLN A 199 3.81 12.68 -23.91
C GLN A 199 2.68 13.29 -24.75
N ASP A 200 1.69 12.47 -25.15
CA ASP A 200 0.59 12.86 -26.02
C ASP A 200 -0.67 13.28 -25.24
N GLY A 201 -0.55 13.29 -23.89
CA GLY A 201 -1.55 13.81 -22.96
C GLY A 201 -2.50 12.78 -22.39
N ALA A 202 -3.41 13.26 -21.53
CA ALA A 202 -4.30 12.43 -20.73
C ALA A 202 -5.19 11.51 -21.56
N ALA A 203 -5.75 12.01 -22.66
CA ALA A 203 -6.61 11.22 -23.54
C ALA A 203 -5.85 10.07 -24.21
N ALA A 204 -4.62 10.32 -24.69
CA ALA A 204 -3.78 9.30 -25.30
C ALA A 204 -3.39 8.19 -24.32
N ILE A 205 -3.13 8.52 -23.05
CA ILE A 205 -2.88 7.54 -21.98
C ILE A 205 -4.04 6.56 -21.85
N LEU A 206 -5.27 7.08 -21.76
CA LEU A 206 -6.46 6.24 -21.57
C LEU A 206 -6.75 5.39 -22.81
N VAL A 207 -6.58 5.96 -24.02
CA VAL A 207 -6.76 5.22 -25.28
C VAL A 207 -5.77 4.08 -25.38
N ALA A 208 -4.46 4.33 -25.18
CA ALA A 208 -3.43 3.31 -25.26
C ALA A 208 -3.62 2.18 -24.24
N ALA A 209 -4.02 2.54 -23.01
CA ALA A 209 -4.30 1.55 -21.99
C ALA A 209 -5.53 0.70 -22.32
N HIS A 210 -6.61 1.34 -22.83
CA HIS A 210 -7.83 0.65 -23.22
C HIS A 210 -7.60 -0.32 -24.41
N GLU A 211 -6.81 0.08 -25.41
CA GLU A 211 -6.50 -0.77 -26.56
C GLU A 211 -5.84 -2.09 -26.15
N VAL A 212 -4.92 -2.07 -25.17
CA VAL A 212 -4.27 -3.28 -24.65
C VAL A 212 -5.30 -4.18 -23.94
N LEU A 213 -6.19 -3.62 -23.14
CA LEU A 213 -7.25 -4.37 -22.47
C LEU A 213 -8.21 -4.99 -23.47
N ALA A 214 -8.67 -4.21 -24.44
CA ALA A 214 -9.60 -4.66 -25.47
C ALA A 214 -9.00 -5.79 -26.33
N ALA A 215 -7.72 -5.70 -26.71
CA ALA A 215 -7.01 -6.74 -27.45
C ALA A 215 -6.94 -8.06 -26.68
N ALA A 216 -6.89 -8.01 -25.34
CA ALA A 216 -6.90 -9.18 -24.47
C ALA A 216 -8.33 -9.65 -24.09
N GLY A 217 -9.37 -8.98 -24.56
CA GLY A 217 -10.75 -9.27 -24.20
C GLY A 217 -11.05 -9.00 -22.72
N VAL A 218 -10.43 -7.97 -22.15
CA VAL A 218 -10.64 -7.52 -20.78
C VAL A 218 -11.42 -6.22 -20.78
N GLU A 219 -12.61 -6.25 -20.19
CA GLU A 219 -13.39 -5.03 -19.93
C GLU A 219 -13.00 -4.52 -18.53
N PRO A 220 -12.47 -3.30 -18.41
CA PRO A 220 -12.12 -2.75 -17.11
C PRO A 220 -13.37 -2.30 -16.33
N ASP A 221 -13.45 -2.66 -15.05
CA ASP A 221 -14.40 -2.09 -14.10
C ASP A 221 -14.10 -0.60 -13.86
N GLU A 222 -12.81 -0.24 -13.98
CA GLU A 222 -12.32 1.13 -13.91
C GLU A 222 -11.04 1.27 -14.74
N LEU A 223 -10.96 2.32 -15.53
CA LEU A 223 -9.74 2.81 -16.18
C LEU A 223 -9.78 4.33 -16.13
N ALA A 224 -8.96 4.92 -15.28
CA ALA A 224 -9.03 6.35 -15.03
C ALA A 224 -7.66 6.95 -14.70
N LEU A 225 -7.53 8.23 -15.03
CA LEU A 225 -6.39 9.06 -14.67
C LEU A 225 -6.80 9.98 -13.51
N TYR A 226 -6.00 10.00 -12.46
CA TYR A 226 -6.21 10.79 -11.26
C TYR A 226 -5.01 11.67 -10.96
N SER A 227 -5.20 12.69 -10.11
CA SER A 227 -4.09 13.31 -9.39
C SER A 227 -3.40 12.31 -8.47
N LEU A 228 -2.22 12.61 -7.94
CA LEU A 228 -1.53 11.71 -7.01
C LEU A 228 -2.34 11.41 -5.75
N MET A 229 -3.21 12.33 -5.34
CA MET A 229 -4.11 12.17 -4.19
C MET A 229 -5.50 11.62 -4.58
N LEU A 230 -5.61 11.00 -5.76
CA LEU A 230 -6.83 10.39 -6.29
C LEU A 230 -8.03 11.36 -6.41
N GLY A 231 -7.76 12.65 -6.51
CA GLY A 231 -8.72 13.65 -6.97
C GLY A 231 -8.78 13.70 -8.50
N PRO A 232 -9.55 14.65 -9.07
CA PRO A 232 -9.59 14.84 -10.52
C PRO A 232 -8.20 14.95 -11.12
N ALA A 233 -8.02 14.35 -12.31
CA ALA A 233 -6.77 14.49 -13.05
C ALA A 233 -6.58 15.94 -13.49
N PRO A 234 -5.33 16.39 -13.72
CA PRO A 234 -5.08 17.64 -14.40
C PRO A 234 -5.80 17.64 -15.76
N GLU A 235 -6.64 18.62 -16.02
CA GLU A 235 -7.57 18.63 -17.17
C GLU A 235 -6.90 18.84 -18.53
N SER A 236 -5.61 19.20 -18.58
CA SER A 236 -4.97 19.49 -19.86
C SER A 236 -3.48 19.16 -19.91
N ALA A 237 -3.08 18.39 -20.93
CA ALA A 237 -1.76 18.55 -21.50
C ALA A 237 -1.71 19.94 -22.23
N PRO A 238 -0.65 20.71 -22.12
CA PRO A 238 0.72 20.30 -21.88
C PRO A 238 1.31 20.75 -20.54
N GLU A 239 0.49 21.02 -19.54
CA GLU A 239 1.05 21.33 -18.23
C GLU A 239 1.64 20.05 -17.64
N ALA A 240 2.97 20.03 -17.52
CA ALA A 240 3.71 18.97 -16.89
C ALA A 240 3.17 18.77 -15.47
N GLY A 241 2.57 17.64 -15.21
CA GLY A 241 1.98 17.32 -13.92
C GLY A 241 2.03 15.84 -13.62
N ASP A 242 2.24 15.54 -12.35
CA ASP A 242 2.16 14.18 -11.86
C ASP A 242 0.71 13.73 -11.82
N ALA A 243 0.46 12.57 -12.40
CA ALA A 243 -0.83 11.90 -12.36
C ALA A 243 -0.66 10.41 -12.01
N ARG A 244 -1.76 9.73 -11.76
CA ARG A 244 -1.79 8.29 -11.50
C ARG A 244 -2.83 7.64 -12.41
N LEU A 245 -2.36 6.76 -13.26
CA LEU A 245 -3.23 5.88 -14.03
C LEU A 245 -3.61 4.69 -13.16
N VAL A 246 -4.90 4.43 -13.04
CA VAL A 246 -5.48 3.34 -12.25
C VAL A 246 -6.30 2.46 -13.17
N VAL A 247 -6.13 1.15 -13.04
CA VAL A 247 -6.97 0.14 -13.68
C VAL A 247 -7.51 -0.83 -12.63
N THR A 248 -8.79 -1.16 -12.75
CA THR A 248 -9.43 -2.25 -12.01
C THR A 248 -10.18 -3.10 -13.00
N ALA A 249 -10.00 -4.42 -12.94
CA ALA A 249 -10.71 -5.37 -13.76
C ALA A 249 -10.93 -6.68 -13.02
N THR A 250 -12.06 -7.36 -13.29
CA THR A 250 -12.35 -8.69 -12.76
C THR A 250 -11.93 -9.74 -13.78
N VAL A 251 -10.91 -10.54 -13.43
CA VAL A 251 -10.34 -11.57 -14.29
C VAL A 251 -10.41 -12.92 -13.59
N GLY A 252 -11.09 -13.90 -14.18
CA GLY A 252 -11.27 -15.23 -13.59
C GLY A 252 -11.95 -15.20 -12.21
N GLY A 253 -12.83 -14.22 -11.96
CA GLY A 253 -13.48 -14.00 -10.66
C GLY A 253 -12.64 -13.27 -9.62
N VAL A 254 -11.40 -12.89 -9.96
CA VAL A 254 -10.50 -12.16 -9.08
C VAL A 254 -10.45 -10.69 -9.49
N CYS A 255 -10.74 -9.78 -8.56
CA CYS A 255 -10.60 -8.35 -8.79
C CYS A 255 -9.11 -7.95 -8.72
N ILE A 256 -8.58 -7.50 -9.85
CA ILE A 256 -7.23 -6.98 -10.01
C ILE A 256 -7.33 -5.45 -10.00
N THR A 257 -6.65 -4.81 -9.06
CA THR A 257 -6.42 -3.35 -9.10
C THR A 257 -4.93 -3.10 -9.18
N ASP A 258 -4.52 -2.28 -10.14
CA ASP A 258 -3.12 -1.88 -10.31
C ASP A 258 -3.05 -0.39 -10.68
N SER A 259 -1.90 0.22 -10.47
CA SER A 259 -1.70 1.63 -10.80
C SER A 259 -0.25 1.96 -11.07
N VAL A 260 -0.04 3.04 -11.82
CA VAL A 260 1.29 3.59 -12.08
C VAL A 260 1.24 5.13 -12.02
N ARG A 261 2.31 5.72 -11.51
CA ARG A 261 2.53 7.17 -11.63
C ARG A 261 2.94 7.48 -13.06
N VAL A 262 2.33 8.50 -13.64
CA VAL A 262 2.65 9.03 -14.95
C VAL A 262 2.96 10.52 -14.84
N VAL A 263 3.86 11.01 -15.67
CA VAL A 263 4.18 12.45 -15.76
C VAL A 263 3.69 12.92 -17.12
N LEU A 264 2.64 13.74 -17.11
CA LEU A 264 2.05 14.30 -18.33
C LEU A 264 3.05 15.20 -19.05
N GLY A 265 3.15 15.05 -20.36
CA GLY A 265 4.04 15.82 -21.20
C GLY A 265 5.52 15.43 -21.11
N ALA A 266 5.91 14.40 -20.34
CA ALA A 266 7.25 13.88 -20.28
C ALA A 266 7.47 12.73 -21.25
N LYS A 267 8.63 12.71 -21.92
CA LYS A 267 9.06 11.52 -22.68
C LYS A 267 9.42 10.42 -21.69
N PRO A 268 8.98 9.17 -21.95
CA PRO A 268 9.43 8.03 -21.15
C PRO A 268 10.95 7.89 -21.25
N CYS A 269 11.60 7.62 -20.11
CA CYS A 269 13.04 7.35 -20.03
C CYS A 269 13.39 5.97 -20.59
#